data_fefb281ad716990c15243cd752ebfe54
#
_entry.id   fefb281ad716990c15243cd752ebfe54
#
_cell.length_a   1.000
_cell.length_b   1.000
_cell.length_c   1.000
_cell.angle_alpha   90.00
_cell.angle_beta   90.00
_cell.angle_gamma   90.00
#
_symmetry.space_group_name_H-M   'P 1'
#
loop_
_entity.id
_entity.type
_entity.pdbx_description
1 polymer ?
#
loop_
_entity_poly.entity_id
_entity_poly.type
_entity_poly.pdbx_seq_one_letter_code
_entity_poly.pdbx_strand_id
1 'polypeptide(L)'
;MNKTVLLLFLSLTLAAAAQQPAATADQTTPSGTVATNVNFPIERVPTPTSSDLYCAGFVSKNLVPDANFISGGLDTPNTTKYGLGELIYLSGKGYELGQRYSVVRELHDPNRYEIYEGQFAQLKAMGQPYAELGIIRIVDTRHRTAIAHIEMSCGPIMPGDIVAPYVEKASIPARGALHFDRFLPSTGKSSGRIVMAKDFDTELGTGMKVYLNLGSNEGVKPGDYMRAVRSYEADLNNPVDSLSFKASTADDTQTKPPSFESGMLDRPKGPVIHVADLPRRAVGEIVILSSTPTTSTGMIVFALEDVHIGDVVELDPQ
;
A
#
# COMPACT_ATOMS: atom_id res chain seq x y z
N MET A 1 50.92 -45.04 -37.70
CA MET A 1 50.61 -46.34 -38.39
C MET A 1 49.14 -46.63 -38.22
N ASN A 2 48.49 -46.89 -39.35
CA ASN A 2 47.09 -47.36 -39.55
C ASN A 2 45.96 -46.41 -39.11
N LYS A 3 45.29 -45.69 -40.00
CA LYS A 3 44.47 -46.03 -41.20
C LYS A 3 43.34 -47.02 -40.89
N THR A 4 42.08 -46.59 -40.99
CA THR A 4 40.95 -47.18 -41.72
C THR A 4 39.71 -46.32 -41.41
N VAL A 5 39.19 -45.51 -42.26
CA VAL A 5 38.40 -45.64 -43.48
C VAL A 5 37.02 -46.30 -43.26
N LEU A 6 36.01 -45.45 -43.45
CA LEU A 6 34.81 -45.54 -44.29
C LEU A 6 33.62 -46.38 -43.78
N LEU A 7 32.44 -45.87 -43.75
CA LEU A 7 31.44 -45.96 -44.83
C LEU A 7 30.17 -45.20 -44.52
N LEU A 8 29.76 -44.39 -45.49
CA LEU A 8 28.46 -43.75 -45.64
C LEU A 8 27.35 -44.79 -45.78
N PHE A 9 26.22 -44.62 -45.13
CA PHE A 9 24.93 -45.06 -45.61
C PHE A 9 23.92 -43.94 -45.60
N LEU A 10 23.58 -43.52 -46.81
CA LEU A 10 22.51 -42.57 -47.13
C LEU A 10 21.22 -43.41 -47.25
N SER A 11 20.28 -43.26 -46.32
CA SER A 11 18.92 -43.79 -46.43
C SER A 11 17.93 -42.65 -46.65
N LEU A 12 17.51 -42.55 -47.91
CA LEU A 12 16.39 -41.70 -48.33
C LEU A 12 15.08 -42.33 -47.82
N THR A 13 14.40 -41.72 -46.91
CA THR A 13 13.00 -42.05 -46.58
C THR A 13 12.09 -40.96 -47.19
N LEU A 14 11.32 -41.36 -48.20
CA LEU A 14 10.20 -40.60 -48.72
C LEU A 14 9.13 -40.49 -47.60
N ALA A 15 8.89 -39.31 -47.13
CA ALA A 15 7.71 -39.01 -46.31
C ALA A 15 6.58 -38.58 -47.25
N ALA A 16 5.55 -39.40 -47.34
CA ALA A 16 4.31 -39.05 -48.01
C ALA A 16 3.60 -37.93 -47.21
N ALA A 17 3.40 -36.78 -47.87
CA ALA A 17 2.59 -35.70 -47.32
C ALA A 17 1.11 -36.10 -47.43
N ALA A 18 0.52 -36.44 -46.28
CA ALA A 18 -0.93 -36.53 -46.15
C ALA A 18 -1.48 -35.09 -46.05
N GLN A 19 -2.15 -34.63 -47.09
CA GLN A 19 -2.94 -33.39 -47.05
C GLN A 19 -4.16 -33.61 -46.17
N GLN A 20 -4.19 -32.97 -45.01
CA GLN A 20 -5.41 -32.82 -44.24
C GLN A 20 -6.32 -31.76 -44.91
N PRO A 21 -7.63 -32.03 -45.01
CA PRO A 21 -8.54 -31.02 -45.50
C PRO A 21 -8.58 -29.83 -44.52
N ALA A 22 -8.46 -28.62 -45.08
CA ALA A 22 -8.60 -27.38 -44.34
C ALA A 22 -10.01 -27.30 -43.75
N ALA A 23 -10.10 -27.46 -42.43
CA ALA A 23 -11.30 -27.09 -41.69
C ALA A 23 -11.42 -25.56 -41.77
N THR A 24 -12.44 -25.11 -42.45
CA THR A 24 -12.90 -23.72 -42.43
C THR A 24 -13.35 -23.40 -41.01
N ALA A 25 -12.43 -22.90 -40.21
CA ALA A 25 -12.79 -22.34 -38.92
C ALA A 25 -13.57 -21.05 -39.19
N ASP A 26 -14.85 -21.12 -38.92
CA ASP A 26 -15.73 -19.97 -38.81
C ASP A 26 -15.16 -19.10 -37.66
N GLN A 27 -14.38 -18.09 -38.04
CA GLN A 27 -13.89 -17.09 -37.08
C GLN A 27 -15.05 -16.16 -36.73
N THR A 28 -15.92 -16.65 -35.87
CA THR A 28 -16.69 -15.76 -35.00
C THR A 28 -15.70 -15.09 -34.09
N THR A 29 -15.19 -13.94 -34.52
CA THR A 29 -14.43 -13.02 -33.70
C THR A 29 -15.35 -12.66 -32.52
N PRO A 30 -15.01 -13.05 -31.27
CA PRO A 30 -15.72 -12.45 -30.16
C PRO A 30 -15.42 -10.95 -30.23
N SER A 31 -16.46 -10.12 -30.32
CA SER A 31 -16.37 -8.68 -30.07
C SER A 31 -15.87 -8.49 -28.63
N GLY A 32 -14.61 -8.78 -28.40
CA GLY A 32 -13.92 -8.44 -27.18
C GLY A 32 -13.81 -6.93 -27.17
N THR A 33 -14.44 -6.32 -26.22
CA THR A 33 -14.20 -4.91 -25.87
C THR A 33 -12.69 -4.79 -25.70
N VAL A 34 -12.02 -4.07 -26.58
CA VAL A 34 -10.60 -3.78 -26.46
C VAL A 34 -10.45 -3.02 -25.17
N ALA A 35 -9.79 -3.63 -24.17
CA ALA A 35 -9.47 -2.95 -22.94
C ALA A 35 -8.57 -1.76 -23.29
N THR A 36 -9.12 -0.57 -23.22
CA THR A 36 -8.35 0.66 -23.43
C THR A 36 -7.53 0.94 -22.18
N ASN A 37 -6.44 1.69 -22.30
CA ASN A 37 -5.61 2.12 -21.17
C ASN A 37 -6.34 2.99 -20.13
N VAL A 38 -7.62 3.26 -20.32
CA VAL A 38 -8.46 4.08 -19.43
C VAL A 38 -9.36 3.24 -18.51
N ASN A 39 -9.69 2.03 -18.92
CA ASN A 39 -10.57 1.13 -18.17
C ASN A 39 -9.94 -0.25 -18.04
N PHE A 40 -9.46 -0.55 -16.85
CA PHE A 40 -8.76 -1.80 -16.55
C PHE A 40 -9.70 -2.77 -15.84
N PRO A 41 -9.91 -3.99 -16.37
CA PRO A 41 -10.60 -5.04 -15.64
C PRO A 41 -9.70 -5.51 -14.49
N ILE A 42 -10.21 -5.46 -13.27
CA ILE A 42 -9.56 -6.03 -12.09
C ILE A 42 -10.28 -7.34 -11.78
N GLU A 43 -9.68 -8.45 -12.17
CA GLU A 43 -10.27 -9.78 -12.00
C GLU A 43 -10.29 -10.21 -10.54
N ARG A 44 -9.28 -9.82 -9.77
CA ARG A 44 -9.14 -10.13 -8.35
C ARG A 44 -8.62 -8.93 -7.57
N VAL A 45 -9.32 -8.61 -6.51
CA VAL A 45 -8.89 -7.64 -5.51
C VAL A 45 -8.36 -8.41 -4.31
N PRO A 46 -7.10 -8.19 -3.88
CA PRO A 46 -6.58 -8.83 -2.68
C PRO A 46 -7.47 -8.54 -1.47
N THR A 47 -7.90 -9.58 -0.79
CA THR A 47 -8.69 -9.45 0.45
C THR A 47 -7.73 -9.34 1.62
N PRO A 48 -7.90 -8.35 2.51
CA PRO A 48 -7.08 -8.24 3.71
C PRO A 48 -7.17 -9.50 4.58
N THR A 49 -6.03 -10.00 4.99
CA THR A 49 -5.90 -11.13 5.91
C THR A 49 -5.98 -10.65 7.37
N SER A 50 -6.08 -11.58 8.32
CA SER A 50 -5.97 -11.24 9.74
C SER A 50 -4.64 -10.55 10.06
N SER A 51 -3.55 -10.96 9.41
CA SER A 51 -2.25 -10.29 9.55
C SER A 51 -2.31 -8.83 9.05
N ASP A 52 -2.98 -8.58 7.93
CA ASP A 52 -3.13 -7.21 7.43
C ASP A 52 -3.93 -6.34 8.40
N LEU A 53 -4.95 -6.88 9.05
CA LEU A 53 -5.77 -6.16 10.00
C LEU A 53 -5.02 -5.86 11.31
N TYR A 54 -4.38 -6.85 11.91
CA TYR A 54 -3.75 -6.72 13.23
C TYR A 54 -2.30 -6.22 13.19
N CYS A 55 -1.71 -6.12 12.02
CA CYS A 55 -0.37 -5.57 11.81
C CYS A 55 -0.37 -4.24 11.05
N ALA A 56 -1.52 -3.62 10.86
CA ALA A 56 -1.64 -2.40 10.06
C ALA A 56 -1.03 -1.17 10.74
N GLY A 57 -1.08 -1.13 12.07
CA GLY A 57 -0.82 0.08 12.84
C GLY A 57 -1.97 1.08 12.75
N PHE A 58 -1.85 2.19 13.44
CA PHE A 58 -2.85 3.25 13.46
C PHE A 58 -2.23 4.59 13.86
N VAL A 59 -2.96 5.69 13.61
CA VAL A 59 -2.60 7.02 14.11
C VAL A 59 -3.71 7.50 15.04
N SER A 60 -3.36 8.02 16.21
CA SER A 60 -4.33 8.47 17.18
C SER A 60 -3.93 9.78 17.84
N LYS A 61 -4.91 10.69 18.01
CA LYS A 61 -4.74 11.90 18.83
C LYS A 61 -4.64 11.60 20.31
N ASN A 62 -5.31 10.53 20.75
CA ASN A 62 -5.22 10.06 22.12
C ASN A 62 -4.01 9.13 22.26
N LEU A 63 -3.07 9.53 23.10
CA LEU A 63 -1.90 8.70 23.35
C LEU A 63 -2.32 7.39 24.02
N VAL A 64 -1.70 6.30 23.59
CA VAL A 64 -1.86 4.99 24.24
C VAL A 64 -1.13 5.06 25.59
N PRO A 65 -1.80 4.73 26.71
CA PRO A 65 -1.15 4.73 28.01
C PRO A 65 0.02 3.76 28.07
N ASP A 66 1.19 4.20 28.50
CA ASP A 66 2.45 3.46 28.56
C ASP A 66 2.75 2.82 29.91
N ALA A 67 1.81 2.92 30.87
CA ALA A 67 1.96 2.34 32.21
C ALA A 67 2.09 0.80 32.20
N ASN A 68 1.59 0.15 31.16
CA ASN A 68 1.66 -1.27 30.91
C ASN A 68 2.61 -1.53 29.74
N PHE A 69 3.68 -2.28 29.96
CA PHE A 69 4.71 -2.49 28.94
C PHE A 69 5.44 -3.83 29.10
N ILE A 70 6.13 -4.24 28.04
CA ILE A 70 7.01 -5.42 28.03
C ILE A 70 8.27 -5.12 28.83
N SER A 71 8.58 -5.91 29.82
CA SER A 71 9.79 -5.75 30.64
C SER A 71 10.93 -6.70 30.25
N GLY A 72 10.64 -7.78 29.54
CA GLY A 72 11.63 -8.76 29.10
C GLY A 72 10.99 -10.08 28.69
N GLY A 73 11.79 -11.12 28.59
CA GLY A 73 11.37 -12.49 28.32
C GLY A 73 12.20 -13.51 29.12
N LEU A 74 12.00 -14.80 28.85
CA LEU A 74 12.67 -15.88 29.61
C LEU A 74 14.21 -15.79 29.56
N ASP A 75 14.75 -15.40 28.39
CA ASP A 75 16.19 -15.33 28.17
C ASP A 75 16.79 -13.93 28.43
N THR A 76 16.06 -13.08 29.16
CA THR A 76 16.58 -11.77 29.59
C THR A 76 17.74 -11.97 30.60
N PRO A 77 18.89 -11.28 30.43
CA PRO A 77 19.14 -10.15 29.55
C PRO A 77 19.70 -10.51 28.14
N ASN A 78 19.84 -11.78 27.81
CA ASN A 78 20.55 -12.21 26.59
C ASN A 78 19.76 -11.92 25.31
N THR A 79 18.43 -11.95 25.39
CA THR A 79 17.53 -11.68 24.26
C THR A 79 16.73 -10.42 24.54
N THR A 80 16.68 -9.53 23.54
CA THR A 80 15.93 -8.27 23.59
C THR A 80 14.87 -8.16 22.50
N LYS A 81 14.68 -9.22 21.71
CA LYS A 81 13.67 -9.30 20.63
C LYS A 81 12.94 -10.62 20.77
N TYR A 82 11.63 -10.54 20.87
CA TYR A 82 10.74 -11.67 21.09
C TYR A 82 9.79 -11.84 19.90
N GLY A 83 9.48 -13.08 19.59
CA GLY A 83 8.65 -13.47 18.46
C GLY A 83 7.50 -14.40 18.84
N LEU A 84 6.81 -14.90 17.82
CA LEU A 84 5.70 -15.82 17.97
C LEU A 84 6.07 -17.05 18.81
N GLY A 85 5.20 -17.40 19.76
CA GLY A 85 5.36 -18.59 20.61
C GLY A 85 6.20 -18.38 21.86
N GLU A 86 6.91 -17.27 22.01
CA GLU A 86 7.74 -16.99 23.17
C GLU A 86 6.93 -16.48 24.36
N LEU A 87 7.49 -16.66 25.55
CA LEU A 87 6.97 -16.13 26.80
C LEU A 87 7.70 -14.84 27.17
N ILE A 88 6.93 -13.84 27.55
CA ILE A 88 7.43 -12.51 27.91
C ILE A 88 6.90 -12.07 29.26
N TYR A 89 7.65 -11.19 29.92
CA TYR A 89 7.31 -10.57 31.18
C TYR A 89 6.73 -9.19 30.98
N LEU A 90 5.67 -8.87 31.73
CA LEU A 90 4.94 -7.62 31.64
C LEU A 90 5.08 -6.83 32.94
N SER A 91 5.38 -5.56 32.83
CA SER A 91 5.25 -4.58 33.91
C SER A 91 3.92 -3.83 33.79
N GLY A 92 3.37 -3.38 34.90
CA GLY A 92 2.10 -2.68 34.96
C GLY A 92 1.08 -3.37 35.84
N LYS A 93 -0.19 -3.09 35.63
CA LYS A 93 -1.30 -3.58 36.47
C LYS A 93 -2.54 -3.86 35.63
N GLY A 94 -3.46 -4.64 36.22
CA GLY A 94 -4.76 -4.89 35.59
C GLY A 94 -4.76 -5.98 34.54
N TYR A 95 -3.74 -6.85 34.55
CA TYR A 95 -3.71 -8.01 33.68
C TYR A 95 -4.62 -9.13 34.23
N GLU A 96 -5.42 -9.71 33.38
CA GLU A 96 -6.33 -10.82 33.72
C GLU A 96 -5.88 -12.11 33.04
N LEU A 97 -5.87 -13.20 33.79
CA LEU A 97 -5.49 -14.53 33.29
C LEU A 97 -6.37 -14.93 32.09
N GLY A 98 -5.72 -15.36 31.01
CA GLY A 98 -6.40 -15.78 29.77
C GLY A 98 -6.81 -14.65 28.85
N GLN A 99 -6.78 -13.39 29.28
CA GLN A 99 -7.10 -12.24 28.43
C GLN A 99 -6.01 -11.95 27.41
N ARG A 100 -6.46 -11.42 26.26
CA ARG A 100 -5.60 -10.95 25.17
C ARG A 100 -5.31 -9.46 25.32
N TYR A 101 -4.12 -9.08 24.91
CA TYR A 101 -3.69 -7.69 24.81
C TYR A 101 -2.96 -7.47 23.47
N SER A 102 -3.02 -6.25 22.96
CA SER A 102 -2.24 -5.83 21.80
C SER A 102 -0.90 -5.26 22.28
N VAL A 103 0.16 -5.51 21.51
CA VAL A 103 1.47 -4.89 21.72
C VAL A 103 1.67 -3.83 20.66
N VAL A 104 1.95 -2.59 21.09
CA VAL A 104 2.12 -1.45 20.19
C VAL A 104 3.40 -0.68 20.53
N ARG A 105 3.95 0.01 19.53
CA ARG A 105 5.12 0.88 19.67
C ARG A 105 4.85 2.21 18.98
N GLU A 106 5.25 3.30 19.61
CA GLU A 106 5.25 4.61 18.98
C GLU A 106 6.18 4.62 17.77
N LEU A 107 5.69 5.14 16.67
CA LEU A 107 6.47 5.34 15.46
C LEU A 107 6.92 6.80 15.38
N HIS A 108 8.18 6.97 15.02
CA HIS A 108 8.76 8.28 14.73
C HIS A 108 9.30 8.23 13.31
N ASP A 109 8.81 9.12 12.46
CA ASP A 109 9.27 9.22 11.08
C ASP A 109 10.78 9.59 11.07
N PRO A 110 11.63 8.76 10.46
CA PRO A 110 13.05 9.05 10.34
C PRO A 110 13.34 10.18 9.33
N ASN A 111 12.38 10.52 8.49
CA ASN A 111 12.53 11.56 7.48
C ASN A 111 12.56 12.94 8.13
N ARG A 112 13.54 13.74 7.72
CA ARG A 112 13.75 15.12 8.20
C ARG A 112 13.15 16.18 7.29
N TYR A 113 12.69 15.76 6.12
CA TYR A 113 12.16 16.62 5.08
C TYR A 113 10.74 16.23 4.75
N GLU A 114 9.91 17.21 4.48
CA GLU A 114 8.56 16.99 3.97
C GLU A 114 8.64 16.42 2.54
N ILE A 115 7.78 15.45 2.26
CA ILE A 115 7.63 14.88 0.92
C ILE A 115 6.74 15.81 0.09
N TYR A 116 5.75 16.44 0.73
CA TYR A 116 4.92 17.48 0.16
C TYR A 116 4.71 18.61 1.17
N GLU A 117 4.39 19.79 0.68
CA GLU A 117 4.23 20.99 1.51
C GLU A 117 3.14 20.80 2.58
N GLY A 118 3.50 21.04 3.85
CA GLY A 118 2.60 20.93 4.99
C GLY A 118 2.40 19.51 5.55
N GLN A 119 3.15 18.51 5.08
CA GLN A 119 3.06 17.14 5.59
C GLN A 119 3.26 17.05 7.10
N PHE A 120 4.29 17.71 7.65
CA PHE A 120 4.55 17.66 9.08
C PHE A 120 3.43 18.32 9.92
N ALA A 121 2.82 19.36 9.41
CA ALA A 121 1.66 19.96 10.03
C ALA A 121 0.47 19.01 10.06
N GLN A 122 0.24 18.27 8.97
CA GLN A 122 -0.81 17.26 8.89
C GLN A 122 -0.52 16.07 9.82
N LEU A 123 0.70 15.54 9.84
CA LEU A 123 1.10 14.48 10.78
C LEU A 123 0.86 14.89 12.22
N LYS A 124 1.27 16.10 12.60
CA LYS A 124 1.02 16.64 13.93
C LYS A 124 -0.47 16.76 14.25
N ALA A 125 -1.28 17.16 13.28
CA ALA A 125 -2.73 17.27 13.43
C ALA A 125 -3.42 15.92 13.54
N MET A 126 -2.90 14.88 12.90
CA MET A 126 -3.40 13.50 12.97
C MET A 126 -3.13 12.86 14.34
N GLY A 127 -2.00 13.15 14.96
CA GLY A 127 -1.60 12.60 16.26
C GLY A 127 -0.36 11.70 16.17
N GLN A 128 -0.23 10.79 17.15
CA GLN A 128 0.90 9.87 17.27
C GLN A 128 0.63 8.60 16.44
N PRO A 129 1.52 8.23 15.51
CA PRO A 129 1.47 6.94 14.83
C PRO A 129 1.98 5.81 15.76
N TYR A 130 1.34 4.65 15.65
CA TYR A 130 1.70 3.44 16.37
C TYR A 130 1.84 2.25 15.41
N ALA A 131 2.91 1.47 15.58
CA ALA A 131 2.99 0.13 15.01
C ALA A 131 2.24 -0.85 15.91
N GLU A 132 1.43 -1.72 15.34
CA GLU A 132 0.92 -2.92 16.01
C GLU A 132 1.93 -4.04 15.80
N LEU A 133 2.51 -4.54 16.90
CA LEU A 133 3.61 -5.51 16.88
C LEU A 133 3.15 -6.94 17.13
N GLY A 134 1.98 -7.12 17.70
CA GLY A 134 1.43 -8.45 17.93
C GLY A 134 0.32 -8.52 18.95
N ILE A 135 -0.11 -9.75 19.21
CA ILE A 135 -1.15 -10.10 20.18
C ILE A 135 -0.53 -11.06 21.19
N ILE A 136 -0.76 -10.80 22.45
CA ILE A 136 -0.28 -11.61 23.57
C ILE A 136 -1.47 -12.08 24.40
N ARG A 137 -1.33 -13.26 25.04
CA ARG A 137 -2.29 -13.79 26.01
C ARG A 137 -1.64 -13.96 27.36
N ILE A 138 -2.29 -13.50 28.40
CA ILE A 138 -1.81 -13.68 29.78
C ILE A 138 -1.92 -15.14 30.19
N VAL A 139 -0.80 -15.71 30.63
CA VAL A 139 -0.73 -17.12 31.07
C VAL A 139 -0.46 -17.27 32.57
N ASP A 140 0.08 -16.23 33.23
CA ASP A 140 0.30 -16.23 34.68
C ASP A 140 0.25 -14.81 35.25
N THR A 141 -0.40 -14.66 36.42
CA THR A 141 -0.51 -13.38 37.15
C THR A 141 -0.17 -13.55 38.64
N ARG A 142 0.31 -14.73 39.05
CA ARG A 142 0.60 -15.06 40.48
C ARG A 142 1.84 -14.35 41.02
N HIS A 143 2.69 -13.82 40.16
CA HIS A 143 3.91 -13.13 40.49
C HIS A 143 3.75 -11.62 40.43
N ARG A 144 4.76 -10.89 40.87
CA ARG A 144 4.82 -9.43 40.76
C ARG A 144 4.74 -8.98 39.28
N THR A 145 5.27 -9.79 38.40
CA THR A 145 5.31 -9.57 36.94
C THR A 145 4.37 -10.55 36.29
N ALA A 146 3.46 -10.10 35.49
CA ALA A 146 2.61 -10.98 34.69
C ALA A 146 3.42 -11.64 33.58
N ILE A 147 3.03 -12.85 33.20
CA ILE A 147 3.65 -13.61 32.11
C ILE A 147 2.63 -13.74 30.99
N ALA A 148 3.05 -13.46 29.76
CA ALA A 148 2.25 -13.60 28.59
C ALA A 148 2.92 -14.47 27.52
N HIS A 149 2.10 -15.13 26.72
CA HIS A 149 2.49 -15.89 25.54
C HIS A 149 2.18 -15.06 24.30
N ILE A 150 3.12 -14.97 23.36
CA ILE A 150 2.93 -14.25 22.09
C ILE A 150 2.14 -15.15 21.12
N GLU A 151 0.88 -14.80 20.86
CA GLU A 151 -0.01 -15.54 19.96
C GLU A 151 0.12 -15.09 18.50
N MET A 152 0.52 -13.84 18.28
CA MET A 152 0.74 -13.25 16.96
C MET A 152 1.90 -12.26 17.02
N SER A 153 2.76 -12.27 16.01
CA SER A 153 3.86 -11.32 15.89
C SER A 153 3.88 -10.72 14.49
N CYS A 154 3.86 -9.39 14.43
CA CYS A 154 3.96 -8.59 13.20
C CYS A 154 5.40 -8.10 12.96
N GLY A 155 6.22 -8.22 13.98
CA GLY A 155 7.61 -7.82 14.00
C GLY A 155 8.21 -8.10 15.39
N PRO A 156 9.48 -7.82 15.60
CA PRO A 156 10.12 -8.09 16.87
C PRO A 156 9.52 -7.24 18.00
N ILE A 157 8.98 -7.92 19.01
CA ILE A 157 8.53 -7.32 20.26
C ILE A 157 9.78 -7.10 21.14
N MET A 158 9.86 -5.94 21.79
CA MET A 158 11.04 -5.56 22.59
C MET A 158 10.63 -5.02 23.97
N PRO A 159 11.55 -5.02 24.93
CA PRO A 159 11.34 -4.32 26.20
C PRO A 159 11.02 -2.84 25.96
N GLY A 160 10.02 -2.32 26.66
CA GLY A 160 9.49 -0.97 26.50
C GLY A 160 8.30 -0.86 25.55
N ASP A 161 7.97 -1.89 24.77
CA ASP A 161 6.75 -1.89 23.95
C ASP A 161 5.51 -1.84 24.83
N ILE A 162 4.54 -1.04 24.44
CA ILE A 162 3.32 -0.74 25.20
C ILE A 162 2.35 -1.91 25.08
N VAL A 163 1.73 -2.28 26.18
CA VAL A 163 0.66 -3.28 26.23
C VAL A 163 -0.68 -2.58 26.38
N ALA A 164 -1.50 -2.64 25.34
CA ALA A 164 -2.81 -2.02 25.25
C ALA A 164 -3.94 -3.08 25.29
N PRO A 165 -5.16 -2.70 25.65
CA PRO A 165 -6.32 -3.60 25.56
C PRO A 165 -6.48 -4.14 24.13
N TYR A 166 -6.75 -5.43 24.01
CA TYR A 166 -7.04 -6.07 22.73
C TYR A 166 -8.45 -5.68 22.24
N VAL A 167 -8.54 -5.29 20.99
CA VAL A 167 -9.80 -5.02 20.31
C VAL A 167 -9.92 -5.98 19.13
N GLU A 168 -10.99 -6.74 19.09
CA GLU A 168 -11.26 -7.63 17.96
C GLU A 168 -11.61 -6.82 16.71
N LYS A 169 -10.94 -7.12 15.60
CA LYS A 169 -11.16 -6.47 14.32
C LYS A 169 -12.00 -7.36 13.42
N ALA A 170 -13.09 -6.82 12.89
CA ALA A 170 -13.94 -7.54 11.95
C ALA A 170 -13.19 -7.84 10.65
N SER A 171 -13.39 -9.02 10.09
CA SER A 171 -12.85 -9.36 8.78
C SER A 171 -13.49 -8.49 7.70
N ILE A 172 -12.70 -8.07 6.72
CA ILE A 172 -13.18 -7.32 5.57
C ILE A 172 -13.59 -8.33 4.50
N PRO A 173 -14.83 -8.25 3.98
CA PRO A 173 -15.28 -9.17 2.94
C PRO A 173 -14.51 -8.98 1.65
N ALA A 174 -14.37 -10.05 0.88
CA ALA A 174 -13.79 -9.98 -0.45
C ALA A 174 -14.66 -9.13 -1.36
N ARG A 175 -14.03 -8.27 -2.13
CA ARG A 175 -14.68 -7.52 -3.22
C ARG A 175 -14.62 -8.33 -4.51
N GLY A 176 -15.72 -8.30 -5.27
CA GLY A 176 -15.76 -8.92 -6.61
C GLY A 176 -14.88 -8.20 -7.62
N ALA A 177 -14.73 -8.80 -8.80
CA ALA A 177 -14.07 -8.17 -9.93
C ALA A 177 -14.74 -6.82 -10.26
N LEU A 178 -13.92 -5.83 -10.61
CA LEU A 178 -14.41 -4.49 -10.95
C LEU A 178 -13.63 -3.92 -12.14
N HIS A 179 -14.19 -2.89 -12.74
CA HIS A 179 -13.52 -2.08 -13.74
C HIS A 179 -12.98 -0.82 -13.09
N PHE A 180 -11.67 -0.62 -13.18
CA PHE A 180 -11.00 0.57 -12.68
C PHE A 180 -10.91 1.61 -13.78
N ASP A 181 -11.77 2.64 -13.71
CA ASP A 181 -11.71 3.77 -14.61
C ASP A 181 -10.70 4.81 -14.12
N ARG A 182 -9.64 4.97 -14.90
CA ARG A 182 -8.53 5.87 -14.58
C ARG A 182 -8.94 7.35 -14.55
N PHE A 183 -9.90 7.75 -15.33
CA PHE A 183 -10.32 9.15 -15.49
C PHE A 183 -11.70 9.46 -14.92
N LEU A 184 -12.17 8.59 -14.01
CA LEU A 184 -13.45 8.82 -13.36
C LEU A 184 -13.49 10.21 -12.71
N PRO A 185 -14.55 11.00 -12.95
CA PRO A 185 -14.69 12.31 -12.32
C PRO A 185 -14.76 12.20 -10.79
N SER A 186 -14.52 13.32 -10.10
CA SER A 186 -14.64 13.37 -8.63
C SER A 186 -16.02 12.91 -8.18
N THR A 187 -16.02 12.09 -7.15
CA THR A 187 -17.26 11.56 -6.56
C THR A 187 -18.02 12.62 -5.76
N GLY A 188 -17.35 13.73 -5.41
CA GLY A 188 -17.87 14.75 -4.48
C GLY A 188 -18.06 14.25 -3.05
N LYS A 189 -17.63 13.02 -2.75
CA LYS A 189 -17.63 12.44 -1.42
C LYS A 189 -16.41 12.88 -0.62
N SER A 190 -16.29 12.39 0.62
CA SER A 190 -15.17 12.68 1.50
C SER A 190 -13.84 12.40 0.82
N SER A 191 -12.94 13.36 0.88
CA SER A 191 -11.60 13.30 0.31
C SER A 191 -10.54 13.70 1.34
N GLY A 192 -9.36 13.14 1.23
CA GLY A 192 -8.21 13.43 2.08
C GLY A 192 -6.90 13.10 1.37
N ARG A 193 -5.83 12.90 2.14
CA ARG A 193 -4.50 12.58 1.60
C ARG A 193 -3.88 11.37 2.29
N ILE A 194 -3.03 10.69 1.57
CA ILE A 194 -2.05 9.76 2.14
C ILE A 194 -0.96 10.60 2.79
N VAL A 195 -0.88 10.55 4.12
CA VAL A 195 0.05 11.40 4.87
C VAL A 195 1.34 10.68 5.21
N MET A 196 1.26 9.37 5.45
CA MET A 196 2.40 8.53 5.80
C MET A 196 2.14 7.07 5.42
N ALA A 197 3.19 6.32 5.11
CA ALA A 197 3.14 4.87 5.03
C ALA A 197 3.62 4.24 6.35
N LYS A 198 3.15 3.02 6.63
CA LYS A 198 3.53 2.27 7.84
C LYS A 198 5.05 2.10 7.97
N ASP A 199 5.71 1.80 6.86
CA ASP A 199 7.15 1.50 6.82
C ASP A 199 8.00 2.70 6.36
N PHE A 200 7.39 3.91 6.31
CA PHE A 200 8.00 5.18 5.90
C PHE A 200 8.47 5.25 4.45
N ASP A 201 8.01 4.32 3.62
CA ASP A 201 8.27 4.37 2.18
C ASP A 201 7.52 5.54 1.54
N THR A 202 8.06 6.05 0.45
CA THR A 202 7.50 7.21 -0.29
C THR A 202 6.75 6.80 -1.54
N GLU A 203 7.19 5.71 -2.16
CA GLU A 203 6.58 5.10 -3.34
C GLU A 203 5.92 3.79 -2.92
N LEU A 204 4.63 3.65 -3.19
CA LEU A 204 3.81 2.65 -2.55
C LEU A 204 3.12 1.75 -3.59
N GLY A 205 3.16 0.46 -3.32
CA GLY A 205 2.54 -0.57 -4.16
C GLY A 205 1.46 -1.38 -3.45
N THR A 206 0.89 -2.33 -4.16
CA THR A 206 -0.13 -3.25 -3.65
C THR A 206 0.37 -4.01 -2.41
N GLY A 207 -0.47 -4.09 -1.39
CA GLY A 207 -0.21 -4.73 -0.10
C GLY A 207 0.35 -3.79 0.97
N MET A 208 0.86 -2.62 0.60
CA MET A 208 1.41 -1.65 1.55
C MET A 208 0.30 -0.93 2.33
N LYS A 209 0.61 -0.54 3.57
CA LYS A 209 -0.32 0.11 4.49
C LYS A 209 -0.01 1.60 4.57
N VAL A 210 -1.08 2.41 4.55
CA VAL A 210 -1.03 3.87 4.51
C VAL A 210 -1.92 4.49 5.58
N TYR A 211 -1.53 5.66 6.06
CA TYR A 211 -2.30 6.43 7.01
C TYR A 211 -2.88 7.68 6.33
N LEU A 212 -4.20 7.83 6.47
CA LEU A 212 -4.98 8.86 5.82
C LEU A 212 -5.47 9.88 6.86
N ASN A 213 -5.55 11.14 6.47
CA ASN A 213 -6.11 12.22 7.30
C ASN A 213 -7.64 12.32 7.22
N LEU A 214 -8.29 11.19 7.04
CA LEU A 214 -9.75 11.00 7.02
C LEU A 214 -10.13 9.93 8.03
N GLY A 215 -11.22 10.12 8.74
CA GLY A 215 -11.68 9.17 9.74
C GLY A 215 -13.20 8.96 9.75
N SER A 216 -13.69 8.41 10.84
CA SER A 216 -15.13 8.14 10.98
C SER A 216 -15.98 9.41 11.08
N ASN A 217 -15.41 10.56 11.45
CA ASN A 217 -16.11 11.85 11.42
C ASN A 217 -16.51 12.25 10.00
N GLU A 218 -15.71 11.87 9.01
CA GLU A 218 -15.96 12.08 7.58
C GLU A 218 -16.72 10.90 6.95
N GLY A 219 -17.21 9.95 7.76
CA GLY A 219 -18.01 8.81 7.36
C GLY A 219 -17.20 7.60 6.87
N VAL A 220 -15.88 7.59 7.03
CA VAL A 220 -15.00 6.48 6.61
C VAL A 220 -15.09 5.32 7.60
N LYS A 221 -15.29 4.10 7.08
CA LYS A 221 -15.47 2.88 7.87
C LYS A 221 -14.53 1.77 7.38
N PRO A 222 -14.15 0.82 8.25
CA PRO A 222 -13.48 -0.39 7.81
C PRO A 222 -14.29 -1.12 6.72
N GLY A 223 -13.60 -1.53 5.65
CA GLY A 223 -14.21 -2.14 4.48
C GLY A 223 -14.60 -1.18 3.36
N ASP A 224 -14.58 0.13 3.60
CA ASP A 224 -14.75 1.12 2.54
C ASP A 224 -13.54 1.08 1.59
N TYR A 225 -13.80 1.39 0.32
CA TYR A 225 -12.76 1.52 -0.69
C TYR A 225 -12.56 2.99 -1.04
N MET A 226 -11.31 3.38 -1.17
CA MET A 226 -10.90 4.72 -1.55
C MET A 226 -10.05 4.66 -2.82
N ARG A 227 -10.25 5.60 -3.71
CA ARG A 227 -9.46 5.76 -4.91
C ARG A 227 -8.34 6.76 -4.63
N ALA A 228 -7.10 6.35 -4.87
CA ALA A 228 -5.96 7.25 -4.88
C ALA A 228 -5.92 7.99 -6.22
N VAL A 229 -5.86 9.31 -6.17
CA VAL A 229 -5.98 10.18 -7.33
C VAL A 229 -4.86 11.20 -7.33
N ARG A 230 -4.28 11.42 -8.49
CA ARG A 230 -3.27 12.44 -8.73
C ARG A 230 -3.80 13.49 -9.70
N SER A 231 -3.66 14.75 -9.33
CA SER A 231 -4.12 15.91 -10.08
C SER A 231 -2.98 16.93 -10.17
N TYR A 232 -2.96 17.65 -11.25
CA TYR A 232 -1.98 18.72 -11.48
C TYR A 232 -2.54 20.10 -11.15
N GLU A 233 -3.83 20.18 -10.87
CA GLU A 233 -4.57 21.44 -10.76
C GLU A 233 -4.13 22.33 -9.60
N ALA A 234 -3.57 21.74 -8.54
CA ALA A 234 -3.18 22.48 -7.34
C ALA A 234 -1.67 22.43 -7.03
N ASP A 235 -0.89 21.68 -7.80
CA ASP A 235 0.34 21.10 -7.26
C ASP A 235 1.56 21.21 -8.17
N LEU A 236 1.66 22.25 -8.97
CA LEU A 236 2.93 22.59 -9.67
C LEU A 236 4.09 22.78 -8.69
N ASN A 237 3.77 23.08 -7.43
CA ASN A 237 4.73 23.18 -6.33
C ASN A 237 4.80 21.90 -5.50
N ASN A 238 3.99 20.87 -5.80
CA ASN A 238 4.02 19.62 -5.07
C ASN A 238 5.14 18.73 -5.60
N PRO A 239 6.14 18.32 -4.79
CA PRO A 239 7.22 17.46 -5.23
C PRO A 239 6.76 16.15 -5.86
N VAL A 240 5.63 15.60 -5.42
CA VAL A 240 5.07 14.35 -5.96
C VAL A 240 4.71 14.49 -7.43
N ASP A 241 3.99 15.54 -7.78
CA ASP A 241 3.59 15.78 -9.18
C ASP A 241 4.78 16.21 -10.05
N SER A 242 5.70 16.99 -9.51
CA SER A 242 6.91 17.37 -10.23
C SER A 242 7.79 16.16 -10.58
N LEU A 243 7.87 15.16 -9.70
CA LEU A 243 8.58 13.91 -9.97
C LEU A 243 7.90 13.10 -11.07
N SER A 244 6.57 13.03 -11.07
CA SER A 244 5.79 12.29 -12.07
C SER A 244 5.92 12.86 -13.47
N PHE A 245 6.10 14.17 -13.62
CA PHE A 245 6.17 14.83 -14.91
C PHE A 245 7.55 15.34 -15.29
N LYS A 246 8.52 15.29 -14.40
CA LYS A 246 9.78 16.05 -14.57
C LYS A 246 9.51 17.53 -14.85
N ALA A 247 8.35 18.03 -14.43
CA ALA A 247 8.06 19.44 -14.48
C ALA A 247 8.93 20.15 -13.46
N SER A 248 9.74 21.09 -13.91
CA SER A 248 10.37 22.01 -12.98
C SER A 248 9.29 22.96 -12.45
N THR A 249 9.44 23.45 -11.23
CA THR A 249 8.54 24.46 -10.65
C THR A 249 8.47 25.76 -11.45
N ALA A 250 9.29 25.89 -12.49
CA ALA A 250 9.33 27.02 -13.41
C ALA A 250 8.54 26.77 -14.72
N ASP A 251 8.17 25.52 -15.01
CA ASP A 251 7.52 25.12 -16.26
C ASP A 251 6.14 24.50 -15.97
N ASP A 252 5.12 25.33 -16.04
CA ASP A 252 3.72 24.95 -15.92
C ASP A 252 3.11 24.48 -17.25
N THR A 253 3.92 24.32 -18.29
CA THR A 253 3.47 24.01 -19.64
C THR A 253 4.25 22.87 -20.26
N GLN A 254 3.55 22.01 -21.00
CA GLN A 254 4.17 21.05 -21.91
C GLN A 254 4.32 21.64 -23.30
N THR A 255 5.54 21.68 -23.81
CA THR A 255 5.83 22.12 -25.16
C THR A 255 6.37 20.97 -25.99
N LYS A 256 6.15 21.01 -27.30
CA LYS A 256 6.79 20.07 -28.21
C LYS A 256 8.32 20.19 -28.05
N PRO A 257 9.06 19.10 -27.85
CA PRO A 257 10.52 19.15 -27.77
C PRO A 257 11.11 19.72 -29.06
N PRO A 258 12.21 20.47 -29.00
CA PRO A 258 12.88 20.98 -30.19
C PRO A 258 13.28 19.82 -31.11
N SER A 259 13.02 19.95 -32.40
CA SER A 259 13.54 19.00 -33.40
C SER A 259 15.02 19.27 -33.62
N PHE A 260 15.80 18.20 -33.88
CA PHE A 260 17.25 18.31 -34.21
C PHE A 260 17.53 18.90 -35.61
N GLU A 261 16.47 19.36 -36.30
CA GLU A 261 16.64 20.06 -37.59
C GLU A 261 17.03 21.52 -37.41
N SER A 262 17.45 22.16 -38.53
CA SER A 262 17.95 23.54 -38.57
C SER A 262 16.99 24.51 -37.87
N GLY A 263 17.30 24.92 -36.69
CA GLY A 263 16.43 25.74 -35.83
C GLY A 263 16.52 25.33 -34.35
N MET A 264 17.56 24.59 -33.96
CA MET A 264 17.75 24.06 -32.61
C MET A 264 17.79 25.17 -31.53
N LEU A 265 17.89 26.42 -31.92
CA LEU A 265 17.81 27.61 -31.05
C LEU A 265 16.45 28.33 -31.13
N ASP A 266 15.56 27.88 -32.01
CA ASP A 266 14.21 28.45 -32.08
C ASP A 266 13.37 27.89 -30.96
N ARG A 267 12.59 28.77 -30.32
CA ARG A 267 11.60 28.33 -29.32
C ARG A 267 10.64 27.34 -29.97
N PRO A 268 10.27 26.26 -29.28
CA PRO A 268 9.32 25.30 -29.81
C PRO A 268 8.04 26.01 -30.23
N LYS A 269 7.65 25.88 -31.51
CA LYS A 269 6.38 26.38 -32.05
C LYS A 269 5.40 25.22 -32.03
N GLY A 270 4.47 25.23 -31.12
CA GLY A 270 3.43 24.22 -31.04
C GLY A 270 2.35 24.61 -30.03
N PRO A 271 1.24 23.91 -30.02
CA PRO A 271 0.24 24.11 -28.97
C PRO A 271 0.88 23.88 -27.60
N VAL A 272 0.66 24.83 -26.72
CA VAL A 272 1.06 24.78 -25.33
C VAL A 272 -0.12 24.25 -24.54
N ILE A 273 0.11 23.20 -23.75
CA ILE A 273 -0.88 22.64 -22.82
C ILE A 273 -0.41 23.01 -21.42
N HIS A 274 -1.25 23.73 -20.69
CA HIS A 274 -0.98 23.97 -19.28
C HIS A 274 -1.14 22.67 -18.50
N VAL A 275 -0.22 22.40 -17.58
CA VAL A 275 -0.26 21.18 -16.77
C VAL A 275 -1.53 21.12 -15.93
N ALA A 276 -2.03 22.27 -15.46
CA ALA A 276 -3.30 22.38 -14.76
C ALA A 276 -4.54 21.95 -15.59
N ASP A 277 -4.45 22.00 -16.92
CA ASP A 277 -5.55 21.58 -17.83
C ASP A 277 -5.55 20.03 -18.04
N LEU A 278 -4.54 19.33 -17.56
CA LEU A 278 -4.49 17.88 -17.68
C LEU A 278 -5.52 17.23 -16.75
N PRO A 279 -6.22 16.19 -17.22
CA PRO A 279 -7.21 15.52 -16.39
C PRO A 279 -6.52 14.85 -15.20
N ARG A 280 -7.16 14.93 -14.05
CA ARG A 280 -6.78 14.11 -12.91
C ARG A 280 -6.87 12.63 -13.28
N ARG A 281 -6.04 11.80 -12.69
CA ARG A 281 -6.04 10.36 -12.92
C ARG A 281 -6.01 9.57 -11.62
N ALA A 282 -6.74 8.48 -11.60
CA ALA A 282 -6.65 7.50 -10.52
C ALA A 282 -5.40 6.65 -10.71
N VAL A 283 -4.62 6.47 -9.65
CA VAL A 283 -3.37 5.73 -9.63
C VAL A 283 -3.49 4.38 -8.92
N GLY A 284 -4.47 4.22 -8.03
CA GLY A 284 -4.69 2.98 -7.30
C GLY A 284 -5.95 2.98 -6.45
N GLU A 285 -6.17 1.88 -5.76
CA GLU A 285 -7.30 1.69 -4.85
C GLU A 285 -6.82 1.18 -3.49
N ILE A 286 -7.45 1.67 -2.45
CA ILE A 286 -7.11 1.42 -1.05
C ILE A 286 -8.36 0.93 -0.33
N VAL A 287 -8.25 -0.18 0.42
CA VAL A 287 -9.30 -0.62 1.34
C VAL A 287 -9.00 -0.15 2.75
N ILE A 288 -9.99 0.37 3.45
CA ILE A 288 -9.84 0.83 4.83
C ILE A 288 -9.85 -0.37 5.77
N LEU A 289 -8.77 -0.52 6.54
CA LEU A 289 -8.60 -1.59 7.53
C LEU A 289 -9.14 -1.18 8.92
N SER A 290 -8.92 0.07 9.29
CA SER A 290 -9.38 0.64 10.56
C SER A 290 -9.59 2.13 10.45
N SER A 291 -10.45 2.71 11.29
CA SER A 291 -10.67 4.15 11.36
C SER A 291 -10.72 4.62 12.81
N THR A 292 -10.16 5.80 13.06
CA THR A 292 -10.33 6.62 14.25
C THR A 292 -11.27 7.78 13.90
N PRO A 293 -11.62 8.65 14.84
CA PRO A 293 -12.46 9.81 14.51
C PRO A 293 -11.91 10.69 13.39
N THR A 294 -10.58 10.83 13.27
CA THR A 294 -9.95 11.80 12.35
C THR A 294 -8.92 11.18 11.41
N THR A 295 -8.65 9.90 11.52
CA THR A 295 -7.66 9.21 10.68
C THR A 295 -8.17 7.83 10.30
N SER A 296 -7.61 7.25 9.26
CA SER A 296 -7.82 5.84 8.93
C SER A 296 -6.52 5.20 8.47
N THR A 297 -6.47 3.87 8.63
CA THR A 297 -5.42 3.03 8.08
C THR A 297 -5.99 2.25 6.92
N GLY A 298 -5.35 2.34 5.76
CA GLY A 298 -5.74 1.61 4.57
C GLY A 298 -4.65 0.65 4.09
N MET A 299 -5.04 -0.31 3.25
CA MET A 299 -4.14 -1.16 2.48
C MET A 299 -4.36 -0.92 1.00
N ILE A 300 -3.29 -0.68 0.26
CA ILE A 300 -3.37 -0.58 -1.20
C ILE A 300 -3.69 -1.97 -1.75
N VAL A 301 -4.85 -2.12 -2.36
CA VAL A 301 -5.32 -3.39 -2.95
C VAL A 301 -5.07 -3.48 -4.44
N PHE A 302 -4.89 -2.34 -5.07
CA PHE A 302 -4.56 -2.21 -6.48
C PHE A 302 -3.74 -0.95 -6.72
N ALA A 303 -2.69 -1.05 -7.53
CA ALA A 303 -1.87 0.08 -7.96
C ALA A 303 -1.63 -0.05 -9.46
N LEU A 304 -2.07 0.95 -10.22
CA LEU A 304 -1.84 1.06 -11.66
C LEU A 304 -0.52 1.79 -11.93
N GLU A 305 -0.23 2.76 -11.09
CA GLU A 305 1.04 3.49 -10.98
C GLU A 305 1.47 3.46 -9.51
N ASP A 306 2.70 3.82 -9.23
CA ASP A 306 3.17 3.99 -7.87
C ASP A 306 2.29 5.02 -7.14
N VAL A 307 1.72 4.61 -6.03
CA VAL A 307 0.98 5.51 -5.15
C VAL A 307 2.00 6.25 -4.29
N HIS A 308 1.83 7.55 -4.12
CA HIS A 308 2.79 8.37 -3.37
C HIS A 308 2.20 8.92 -2.08
N ILE A 309 3.07 9.20 -1.14
CA ILE A 309 2.72 10.07 -0.01
C ILE A 309 2.36 11.44 -0.56
N GLY A 310 1.20 11.95 -0.18
CA GLY A 310 0.63 13.20 -0.70
C GLY A 310 -0.50 13.02 -1.71
N ASP A 311 -0.62 11.85 -2.34
CA ASP A 311 -1.75 11.57 -3.25
C ASP A 311 -3.08 11.78 -2.52
N VAL A 312 -4.02 12.37 -3.25
CA VAL A 312 -5.39 12.57 -2.78
C VAL A 312 -6.13 11.23 -2.78
N VAL A 313 -6.92 10.98 -1.75
CA VAL A 313 -7.82 9.82 -1.69
C VAL A 313 -9.26 10.27 -1.64
N GLU A 314 -10.11 9.59 -2.38
CA GLU A 314 -11.55 9.85 -2.43
C GLU A 314 -12.32 8.56 -2.15
N LEU A 315 -13.42 8.67 -1.39
CA LEU A 315 -14.31 7.54 -1.17
C LEU A 315 -14.91 7.08 -2.52
N ASP A 316 -14.67 5.81 -2.85
CA ASP A 316 -15.19 5.23 -4.09
C ASP A 316 -16.72 5.13 -4.04
N PRO A 317 -17.45 5.46 -5.12
CA PRO A 317 -18.86 5.12 -5.20
C PRO A 317 -18.99 3.60 -5.29
N GLN A 318 -19.56 2.99 -4.26
CA GLN A 318 -19.91 1.58 -4.27
C GLN A 318 -21.03 1.27 -5.26
#